data_b8abd98823c3c4b0c28d948970051d0d
#
_entry.id   b8abd98823c3c4b0c28d948970051d0d
#
_cell.length_a   1.000
_cell.length_b   1.000
_cell.length_c   1.000
_cell.angle_alpha   90.00
_cell.angle_beta   90.00
_cell.angle_gamma   90.00
#
_symmetry.space_group_name_H-M   'P 1'
#
loop_
_entity.id
_entity.type
_entity.pdbx_description
1 polymer ?
#
loop_
_entity_poly.entity_id
_entity_poly.type
_entity_poly.pdbx_seq_one_letter_code
_entity_poly.pdbx_strand_id
1 'polypeptide(L)'
;EKYDRITSVATFEHICNLPEVVAFSALLLIKSGNLRVSIPNEGSWLWKMAWTTTTGVEFFLKYRVSYSILMKHEHVNTASEIEECLKYFFEKVEGSYFGLSKRLSIYHFYSCSAPRIDRCNEFLLTDQ
;
A
#
# COMPACT_ATOMS: atom_id res chain seq x y z
N GLU A 1 17.30 16.48 1.17
CA GLU A 1 16.53 16.55 2.43
C GLU A 1 16.23 15.13 2.91
N LYS A 2 16.21 14.89 4.23
CA LYS A 2 15.93 13.58 4.84
C LYS A 2 14.82 13.74 5.88
N TYR A 3 14.01 12.69 6.02
CA TYR A 3 12.84 12.69 6.88
C TYR A 3 12.94 11.63 7.97
N ASP A 4 12.43 11.90 9.15
CA ASP A 4 12.27 10.94 10.26
C ASP A 4 11.05 10.02 10.02
N ARG A 5 10.07 10.49 9.24
CA ARG A 5 8.88 9.71 8.89
C ARG A 5 8.34 10.08 7.52
N ILE A 6 7.99 9.05 6.75
CA ILE A 6 7.16 9.16 5.55
C ILE A 6 5.89 8.35 5.79
N THR A 7 4.74 8.88 5.41
CA THR A 7 3.45 8.19 5.60
C THR A 7 2.68 8.16 4.29
N SER A 8 2.18 6.98 3.94
CA SER A 8 1.31 6.74 2.80
C SER A 8 -0.01 6.15 3.28
N VAL A 9 -1.12 6.74 2.87
CA VAL A 9 -2.48 6.33 3.26
C VAL A 9 -3.31 6.12 2.02
N ALA A 10 -3.75 4.89 1.78
CA ALA A 10 -4.60 4.52 0.64
C ALA A 10 -4.06 5.08 -0.70
N THR A 11 -2.78 4.81 -0.98
CA THR A 11 -2.09 5.35 -2.16
C THR A 11 -1.29 4.29 -2.91
N PHE A 12 -0.63 3.38 -2.20
CA PHE A 12 0.29 2.41 -2.81
C PHE A 12 -0.40 1.41 -3.74
N GLU A 13 -1.68 1.18 -3.53
CA GLU A 13 -2.52 0.36 -4.41
C GLU A 13 -2.70 0.96 -5.81
N HIS A 14 -2.53 2.27 -5.97
CA HIS A 14 -2.70 3.00 -7.23
C HIS A 14 -1.40 3.30 -7.97
N ILE A 15 -0.24 3.01 -7.39
CA ILE A 15 1.07 3.39 -7.96
C ILE A 15 1.55 2.31 -8.93
N CYS A 16 1.65 2.66 -10.22
CA CYS A 16 2.11 1.72 -11.26
C CYS A 16 3.58 1.30 -11.07
N ASN A 17 4.46 2.20 -10.65
CA ASN A 17 5.87 1.90 -10.38
C ASN A 17 6.15 1.94 -8.86
N LEU A 18 5.47 1.06 -8.14
CA LEU A 18 5.57 1.00 -6.68
C LEU A 18 7.00 0.73 -6.17
N PRO A 19 7.80 -0.19 -6.76
CA PRO A 19 9.16 -0.46 -6.29
C PRO A 19 10.05 0.78 -6.30
N GLU A 20 9.97 1.61 -7.34
CA GLU A 20 10.73 2.86 -7.44
C GLU A 20 10.34 3.85 -6.32
N VAL A 21 9.03 4.03 -6.10
CA VAL A 21 8.52 4.92 -5.05
C VAL A 21 8.93 4.45 -3.66
N VAL A 22 8.91 3.15 -3.40
CA VAL A 22 9.37 2.57 -2.12
C VAL A 22 10.88 2.73 -1.95
N ALA A 23 11.68 2.49 -3.01
CA ALA A 23 13.13 2.67 -2.99
C ALA A 23 13.51 4.14 -2.71
N PHE A 24 12.89 5.10 -3.41
CA PHE A 24 13.10 6.52 -3.15
C PHE A 24 12.66 6.93 -1.75
N SER A 25 11.52 6.44 -1.27
CA SER A 25 11.06 6.69 0.10
C SER A 25 12.08 6.19 1.13
N ALA A 26 12.63 5.00 0.92
CA ALA A 26 13.67 4.43 1.77
C ALA A 26 14.95 5.30 1.78
N LEU A 27 15.38 5.80 0.61
CA LEU A 27 16.54 6.67 0.49
C LEU A 27 16.32 8.05 1.13
N LEU A 28 15.10 8.53 1.22
CA LEU A 28 14.76 9.81 1.84
C LEU A 28 14.65 9.75 3.36
N LEU A 29 14.66 8.57 3.97
CA LEU A 29 14.62 8.43 5.43
C LEU A 29 15.99 8.68 6.05
N ILE A 30 15.99 9.28 7.26
CA ILE A 30 17.17 9.23 8.15
C ILE A 30 17.37 7.79 8.64
N LYS A 31 18.54 7.48 9.19
CA LYS A 31 18.90 6.11 9.64
C LYS A 31 17.90 5.51 10.65
N SER A 32 17.32 6.33 11.52
CA SER A 32 16.30 5.94 12.50
C SER A 32 14.87 6.18 12.03
N GLY A 33 14.69 6.61 10.78
CA GLY A 33 13.39 6.94 10.21
C GLY A 33 12.54 5.73 9.88
N ASN A 34 11.26 5.96 9.65
CA ASN A 34 10.32 4.91 9.27
C ASN A 34 9.37 5.33 8.14
N LEU A 35 9.03 4.37 7.31
CA LEU A 35 7.94 4.47 6.35
C LEU A 35 6.70 3.79 6.94
N ARG A 36 5.59 4.52 7.03
CA ARG A 36 4.29 3.99 7.46
C ARG A 36 3.33 3.93 6.30
N VAL A 37 2.76 2.76 6.08
CA VAL A 37 1.84 2.51 4.97
C VAL A 37 0.54 1.95 5.51
N SER A 38 -0.58 2.52 5.08
CA SER A 38 -1.90 1.93 5.30
C SER A 38 -2.59 1.72 3.96
N ILE A 39 -3.11 0.52 3.76
CA ILE A 39 -3.76 0.11 2.52
C ILE A 39 -5.08 -0.60 2.83
N PRO A 40 -6.13 -0.39 2.01
CA PRO A 40 -7.36 -1.15 2.11
C PRO A 40 -7.11 -2.61 1.71
N ASN A 41 -7.73 -3.55 2.42
CA ASN A 41 -7.67 -4.97 2.07
C ASN A 41 -8.85 -5.35 1.17
N GLU A 42 -8.77 -4.97 -0.08
CA GLU A 42 -9.86 -5.10 -1.06
C GLU A 42 -10.22 -6.54 -1.42
N GLY A 43 -9.29 -7.47 -1.26
CA GLY A 43 -9.54 -8.90 -1.43
C GLY A 43 -10.39 -9.50 -0.32
N SER A 44 -10.67 -8.76 0.76
CA SER A 44 -11.47 -9.27 1.86
C SER A 44 -12.97 -9.16 1.58
N TRP A 45 -13.70 -10.20 1.97
CA TRP A 45 -15.16 -10.20 1.92
C TRP A 45 -15.77 -9.05 2.75
N LEU A 46 -15.17 -8.70 3.88
CA LEU A 46 -15.59 -7.59 4.72
C LEU A 46 -15.46 -6.23 4.03
N TRP A 47 -14.36 -6.01 3.32
CA TRP A 47 -14.18 -4.81 2.51
C TRP A 47 -15.24 -4.72 1.41
N LYS A 48 -15.46 -5.82 0.68
CA LYS A 48 -16.47 -5.90 -0.37
C LYS A 48 -17.88 -5.61 0.15
N MET A 49 -18.24 -6.14 1.33
CA MET A 49 -19.52 -5.82 1.98
C MET A 49 -19.61 -4.35 2.39
N ALA A 50 -18.57 -3.83 3.04
CA ALA A 50 -18.56 -2.46 3.55
C ALA A 50 -18.82 -1.44 2.44
N TRP A 51 -18.07 -1.49 1.33
CA TRP A 51 -18.25 -0.52 0.25
C TRP A 51 -19.52 -0.78 -0.58
N THR A 52 -19.96 -2.04 -0.73
CA THR A 52 -21.18 -2.35 -1.49
C THR A 52 -22.43 -1.74 -0.83
N THR A 53 -22.50 -1.80 0.49
CA THR A 53 -23.64 -1.28 1.27
C THR A 53 -23.61 0.25 1.46
N THR A 54 -22.46 0.88 1.24
CA THR A 54 -22.28 2.33 1.41
C THR A 54 -22.05 3.02 0.05
N THR A 55 -20.79 3.20 -0.31
CA THR A 55 -20.35 3.94 -1.51
C THR A 55 -20.85 3.29 -2.81
N GLY A 56 -20.93 1.96 -2.87
CA GLY A 56 -21.36 1.24 -4.06
C GLY A 56 -22.81 1.51 -4.42
N VAL A 57 -23.71 1.56 -3.43
CA VAL A 57 -25.13 1.89 -3.64
C VAL A 57 -25.28 3.35 -4.06
N GLU A 58 -24.61 4.27 -3.38
CA GLU A 58 -24.63 5.70 -3.70
C GLU A 58 -24.12 5.97 -5.13
N PHE A 59 -22.98 5.36 -5.47
CA PHE A 59 -22.37 5.48 -6.79
C PHE A 59 -23.26 4.92 -7.89
N PHE A 60 -23.88 3.73 -7.67
CA PHE A 60 -24.80 3.13 -8.63
C PHE A 60 -26.03 4.01 -8.86
N LEU A 61 -26.60 4.56 -7.80
CA LEU A 61 -27.77 5.46 -7.92
C LEU A 61 -27.44 6.73 -8.70
N LYS A 62 -26.23 7.27 -8.52
CA LYS A 62 -25.78 8.52 -9.13
C LYS A 62 -25.32 8.35 -10.57
N TYR A 63 -24.54 7.30 -10.86
CA TYR A 63 -23.86 7.13 -12.15
C TYR A 63 -24.39 5.98 -13.01
N ARG A 64 -25.26 5.12 -12.48
CA ARG A 64 -25.81 3.93 -13.16
C ARG A 64 -24.75 2.94 -13.66
N VAL A 65 -23.56 2.97 -13.08
CA VAL A 65 -22.42 2.08 -13.38
C VAL A 65 -22.02 1.34 -12.12
N SER A 66 -21.60 0.08 -12.28
CA SER A 66 -21.10 -0.71 -11.14
C SER A 66 -19.75 -0.16 -10.66
N TYR A 67 -19.67 0.21 -9.38
CA TYR A 67 -18.45 0.68 -8.76
C TYR A 67 -17.30 -0.34 -8.83
N SER A 68 -17.61 -1.63 -8.87
CA SER A 68 -16.63 -2.71 -8.99
C SER A 68 -15.79 -2.64 -10.28
N ILE A 69 -16.34 -2.09 -11.36
CA ILE A 69 -15.61 -1.92 -12.62
C ILE A 69 -14.55 -0.83 -12.46
N LEU A 70 -14.90 0.30 -11.84
CA LEU A 70 -13.98 1.39 -11.56
C LEU A 70 -12.82 0.91 -10.66
N MET A 71 -13.16 0.27 -9.54
CA MET A 71 -12.17 -0.24 -8.57
C MET A 71 -11.14 -1.19 -9.21
N LYS A 72 -11.59 -2.08 -10.10
CA LYS A 72 -10.70 -3.03 -10.79
C LYS A 72 -9.68 -2.34 -11.71
N HIS A 73 -9.98 -1.16 -12.21
CA HIS A 73 -9.08 -0.39 -13.08
C HIS A 73 -8.17 0.58 -12.32
N GLU A 74 -8.55 0.98 -11.11
CA GLU A 74 -7.80 1.93 -10.31
C GLU A 74 -6.74 1.28 -9.42
N HIS A 75 -6.94 0.00 -9.02
CA HIS A 75 -6.02 -0.71 -8.13
C HIS A 75 -5.11 -1.63 -8.93
N VAL A 76 -3.85 -1.25 -9.03
CA VAL A 76 -2.82 -1.97 -9.78
C VAL A 76 -1.98 -2.88 -8.89
N ASN A 77 -1.94 -2.64 -7.56
CA ASN A 77 -1.18 -3.44 -6.61
C ASN A 77 -2.08 -4.04 -5.54
N THR A 78 -1.90 -5.32 -5.27
CA THR A 78 -2.57 -6.02 -4.15
C THR A 78 -1.82 -5.78 -2.83
N ALA A 79 -2.50 -6.01 -1.70
CA ALA A 79 -1.89 -5.92 -0.38
C ALA A 79 -0.67 -6.83 -0.20
N SER A 80 -0.66 -8.02 -0.83
CA SER A 80 0.49 -8.94 -0.79
C SER A 80 1.68 -8.45 -1.61
N GLU A 81 1.46 -7.91 -2.79
CA GLU A 81 2.51 -7.33 -3.63
C GLU A 81 3.15 -6.12 -2.95
N ILE A 82 2.33 -5.26 -2.32
CA ILE A 82 2.84 -4.13 -1.53
C ILE A 82 3.70 -4.64 -0.36
N GLU A 83 3.23 -5.64 0.39
CA GLU A 83 3.99 -6.22 1.51
C GLU A 83 5.32 -6.81 1.06
N GLU A 84 5.35 -7.54 -0.07
CA GLU A 84 6.58 -8.10 -0.65
C GLU A 84 7.55 -7.00 -1.09
N CYS A 85 7.05 -5.97 -1.74
CA CYS A 85 7.85 -4.81 -2.13
C CYS A 85 8.48 -4.12 -0.91
N LEU A 86 7.71 -3.90 0.16
CA LEU A 86 8.23 -3.33 1.41
C LEU A 86 9.32 -4.20 2.03
N LYS A 87 9.13 -5.53 2.09
CA LYS A 87 10.12 -6.50 2.61
C LYS A 87 11.39 -6.58 1.76
N TYR A 88 11.32 -6.27 0.49
CA TYR A 88 12.49 -6.20 -0.37
C TYR A 88 13.42 -5.05 0.02
N PHE A 89 12.86 -3.85 0.25
CA PHE A 89 13.62 -2.63 0.51
C PHE A 89 13.89 -2.32 1.99
N PHE A 90 13.19 -2.97 2.93
CA PHE A 90 13.37 -2.76 4.36
C PHE A 90 13.72 -4.07 5.08
N GLU A 91 14.56 -3.98 6.11
CA GLU A 91 14.90 -5.15 6.95
C GLU A 91 13.78 -5.51 7.92
N LYS A 92 13.12 -4.48 8.46
CA LYS A 92 12.05 -4.62 9.44
C LYS A 92 10.75 -4.09 8.85
N VAL A 93 9.78 -4.99 8.68
CA VAL A 93 8.43 -4.68 8.24
C VAL A 93 7.46 -5.30 9.25
N GLU A 94 6.89 -4.45 10.09
CA GLU A 94 5.90 -4.82 11.09
C GLU A 94 4.51 -4.55 10.53
N GLY A 95 3.72 -5.61 10.39
CA GLY A 95 2.35 -5.54 9.88
C GLY A 95 1.33 -5.66 10.99
N SER A 96 0.30 -4.84 10.93
CA SER A 96 -0.93 -4.96 11.73
C SER A 96 -2.15 -4.81 10.83
N TYR A 97 -3.32 -5.16 11.32
CA TYR A 97 -4.55 -5.10 10.55
C TYR A 97 -5.73 -4.65 11.41
N PHE A 98 -6.68 -4.02 10.76
CA PHE A 98 -7.97 -3.70 11.37
C PHE A 98 -9.03 -4.68 10.85
N GLY A 99 -9.47 -5.59 11.71
CA GLY A 99 -10.45 -6.64 11.40
C GLY A 99 -10.25 -7.89 12.26
N LEU A 100 -10.98 -8.96 11.91
CA LEU A 100 -11.01 -10.22 12.69
C LEU A 100 -9.74 -11.07 12.48
N SER A 101 -9.12 -10.98 11.32
CA SER A 101 -7.87 -11.67 10.96
C SER A 101 -7.21 -10.97 9.77
N LYS A 102 -5.95 -11.34 9.42
CA LYS A 102 -5.26 -10.80 8.24
C LYS A 102 -6.09 -10.95 6.95
N ARG A 103 -6.78 -12.08 6.76
CA ARG A 103 -7.66 -12.33 5.60
C ARG A 103 -9.02 -11.62 5.71
N LEU A 104 -9.53 -11.44 6.93
CA LEU A 104 -10.81 -10.82 7.22
C LEU A 104 -10.60 -9.43 7.86
N SER A 105 -9.69 -8.66 7.29
CA SER A 105 -9.42 -7.27 7.68
C SER A 105 -9.98 -6.31 6.64
N ILE A 106 -10.22 -5.10 7.07
CA ILE A 106 -10.62 -3.97 6.20
C ILE A 106 -9.39 -3.19 5.75
N TYR A 107 -8.41 -3.02 6.66
CA TYR A 107 -7.16 -2.30 6.43
C TYR A 107 -5.96 -3.09 6.92
N HIS A 108 -4.86 -2.99 6.18
CA HIS A 108 -3.52 -3.38 6.61
C HIS A 108 -2.68 -2.14 6.88
N PHE A 109 -1.86 -2.22 7.93
CA PHE A 109 -0.91 -1.18 8.32
C PHE A 109 0.48 -1.79 8.38
N TYR A 110 1.46 -1.11 7.79
CA TYR A 110 2.85 -1.52 7.83
C TYR A 110 3.70 -0.39 8.39
N SER A 111 4.63 -0.75 9.29
CA SER A 111 5.69 0.12 9.78
C SER A 111 7.03 -0.46 9.35
N CYS A 112 7.73 0.24 8.47
CA CYS A 112 8.97 -0.21 7.86
C CYS A 112 10.13 0.60 8.39
N SER A 113 11.20 -0.07 8.85
CA SER A 113 12.42 0.56 9.35
C SER A 113 13.66 -0.19 8.90
N ALA A 114 14.85 0.39 9.13
CA ALA A 114 16.11 -0.13 8.64
C ALA A 114 16.11 -0.33 7.10
N PRO A 115 16.09 0.77 6.32
CA PRO A 115 16.10 0.69 4.86
C PRO A 115 17.38 0.04 4.35
N ARG A 116 17.27 -0.85 3.36
CA ARG A 116 18.38 -1.53 2.67
C ARG A 116 18.93 -0.64 1.57
N ILE A 117 19.72 0.34 1.93
CA ILE A 117 20.21 1.42 1.04
C ILE A 117 20.90 0.87 -0.21
N ASP A 118 21.71 -0.19 -0.06
CA ASP A 118 22.42 -0.80 -1.19
C ASP A 118 21.44 -1.37 -2.22
N ARG A 119 20.41 -2.08 -1.78
CA ARG A 119 19.34 -2.61 -2.67
C ARG A 119 18.54 -1.49 -3.34
N CYS A 120 18.26 -0.41 -2.63
CA CYS A 120 17.55 0.73 -3.21
C CYS A 120 18.38 1.35 -4.34
N ASN A 121 19.67 1.56 -4.11
CA ASN A 121 20.56 2.13 -5.12
C ASN A 121 20.76 1.19 -6.32
N GLU A 122 20.99 -0.11 -6.08
CA GLU A 122 21.12 -1.11 -7.13
C GLU A 122 19.87 -1.15 -8.02
N PHE A 123 18.68 -1.20 -7.41
CA PHE A 123 17.40 -1.21 -8.13
C PHE A 123 17.24 0.03 -9.01
N LEU A 124 17.48 1.22 -8.46
CA LEU A 124 17.31 2.48 -9.20
C LEU A 124 18.35 2.70 -10.31
N LEU A 125 19.51 2.00 -10.26
CA LEU A 125 20.51 2.04 -11.32
C LEU A 125 20.21 1.05 -12.45
N THR A 126 19.50 -0.04 -12.19
CA THR A 126 19.16 -1.07 -13.18
C THR A 126 17.92 -0.74 -13.99
N ASP A 127 17.05 0.14 -13.50
CA ASP A 127 15.79 0.52 -14.14
C ASP A 127 15.92 1.78 -15.03
N GLN A 128 17.16 2.27 -15.25
CA GLN A 128 17.49 3.35 -16.22
C GLN A 128 18.06 2.77 -17.51
#